data_1f003b1c49fd921695902a5fe36a77b3
#
_entry.id   1f003b1c49fd921695902a5fe36a77b3
#
_cell.length_a   1.000
_cell.length_b   1.000
_cell.length_c   1.000
_cell.angle_alpha   90.00
_cell.angle_beta   90.00
_cell.angle_gamma   90.00
#
_symmetry.space_group_name_H-M   'P 1'
#
loop_
_entity.id
_entity.type
_entity.pdbx_description
1 polymer ?
#
loop_
_entity_poly.entity_id
_entity_poly.type
_entity_poly.pdbx_seq_one_letter_code
_entity_poly.pdbx_strand_id
1 'polypeptide(L)'
;MAELRQVVASLGHGDVASYIQSGNVVFAAARSDANSTALADDLEIAIADQLAVRPVVVVFARRELTQVVRDNPFRDEDDHRRLHAVFLREAPGPDGVASVEAAVERARSKESRDDARVIGRTLYLWTPDGFARSILRSELSRDGQHRTPMQAGTARNWRTVNTLVSLLEH
;
A
#
# COMPACT_ATOMS: atom_id res chain seq x y z
N MET A 1 7.31 -0.12 -17.22
CA MET A 1 6.28 -1.15 -16.88
C MET A 1 6.42 -2.42 -17.72
N ALA A 2 6.79 -2.35 -19.00
CA ALA A 2 7.04 -3.57 -19.78
C ALA A 2 8.17 -4.42 -19.16
N GLU A 3 9.29 -3.82 -18.82
CA GLU A 3 10.41 -4.48 -18.16
C GLU A 3 10.01 -5.11 -16.81
N LEU A 4 9.23 -4.39 -15.99
CA LEU A 4 8.74 -4.95 -14.72
C LEU A 4 7.86 -6.20 -14.93
N ARG A 5 6.98 -6.20 -15.96
CA ARG A 5 6.21 -7.40 -16.29
C ARG A 5 7.12 -8.55 -16.74
N GLN A 6 8.18 -8.26 -17.49
CA GLN A 6 9.16 -9.28 -17.90
C GLN A 6 9.89 -9.88 -16.70
N VAL A 7 10.30 -9.06 -15.73
CA VAL A 7 10.91 -9.55 -14.48
C VAL A 7 9.95 -10.48 -13.74
N VAL A 8 8.69 -10.09 -13.56
CA VAL A 8 7.69 -10.94 -12.89
C VAL A 8 7.49 -12.26 -13.64
N ALA A 9 7.38 -12.21 -14.98
CA ALA A 9 7.22 -13.40 -15.80
C ALA A 9 8.47 -14.31 -15.78
N SER A 10 9.69 -13.75 -15.68
CA SER A 10 10.93 -14.53 -15.61
C SER A 10 11.05 -15.38 -14.34
N LEU A 11 10.29 -15.06 -13.29
CA LEU A 11 10.15 -15.87 -12.09
C LEU A 11 9.14 -17.03 -12.23
N GLY A 12 8.58 -17.23 -13.43
CA GLY A 12 7.60 -18.27 -13.72
C GLY A 12 6.15 -17.91 -13.36
N HIS A 13 5.88 -16.66 -13.01
CA HIS A 13 4.52 -16.20 -12.72
C HIS A 13 3.73 -16.04 -14.01
N GLY A 14 2.42 -16.37 -13.96
CA GLY A 14 1.49 -16.29 -15.09
C GLY A 14 0.59 -15.05 -15.04
N ASP A 15 -0.15 -14.82 -16.12
CA ASP A 15 -1.20 -13.78 -16.23
C ASP A 15 -0.76 -12.39 -15.78
N VAL A 16 0.49 -12.02 -16.14
CA VAL A 16 1.13 -10.81 -15.66
C VAL A 16 0.53 -9.58 -16.33
N ALA A 17 -0.19 -8.79 -15.57
CA ALA A 17 -0.76 -7.51 -15.99
C ALA A 17 -0.26 -6.36 -15.11
N SER A 18 -0.16 -5.15 -15.66
CA SER A 18 0.20 -3.95 -14.90
C SER A 18 -0.90 -2.90 -14.99
N TYR A 19 -1.07 -2.14 -13.91
CA TYR A 19 -2.01 -1.03 -13.87
C TYR A 19 -1.28 0.28 -13.59
N ILE A 20 -1.41 1.25 -14.50
CA ILE A 20 -0.74 2.56 -14.50
C ILE A 20 0.79 2.47 -14.34
N GLN A 21 1.48 3.62 -14.31
CA GLN A 21 2.95 3.65 -14.25
C GLN A 21 3.52 3.64 -12.81
N SER A 22 2.68 3.42 -11.81
CA SER A 22 3.06 3.49 -10.39
C SER A 22 3.54 2.17 -9.78
N GLY A 23 3.97 1.20 -10.61
CA GLY A 23 4.53 -0.05 -10.12
C GLY A 23 3.51 -1.06 -9.60
N ASN A 24 2.25 -0.99 -10.06
CA ASN A 24 1.26 -2.01 -9.72
C ASN A 24 1.28 -3.14 -10.75
N VAL A 25 1.45 -4.37 -10.27
CA VAL A 25 1.43 -5.58 -11.10
C VAL A 25 0.53 -6.62 -10.45
N VAL A 26 -0.33 -7.23 -11.25
CA VAL A 26 -1.17 -8.39 -10.88
C VAL A 26 -0.62 -9.59 -11.61
N PHE A 27 -0.58 -10.75 -10.96
CA PHE A 27 -0.07 -11.97 -11.55
C PHE A 27 -0.64 -13.22 -10.86
N ALA A 28 -0.64 -14.33 -11.57
CA ALA A 28 -0.88 -15.65 -10.99
C ALA A 28 0.46 -16.19 -10.46
N ALA A 29 0.53 -16.47 -9.17
CA ALA A 29 1.75 -17.01 -8.57
C ALA A 29 2.05 -18.41 -9.13
N ALA A 30 3.31 -18.68 -9.46
CA ALA A 30 3.77 -19.98 -9.97
C ALA A 30 3.50 -21.12 -8.98
N ARG A 31 3.45 -20.81 -7.67
CA ARG A 31 3.18 -21.75 -6.59
C ARG A 31 1.99 -21.28 -5.78
N SER A 32 1.03 -22.16 -5.57
CA SER A 32 -0.20 -21.85 -4.82
C SER A 32 0.02 -21.71 -3.30
N ASP A 33 1.13 -22.23 -2.77
CA ASP A 33 1.53 -22.19 -1.36
C ASP A 33 2.50 -21.04 -1.03
N ALA A 34 2.85 -20.20 -2.01
CA ALA A 34 3.76 -19.10 -1.81
C ALA A 34 3.14 -18.04 -0.87
N ASN A 35 3.86 -17.66 0.17
CA ASN A 35 3.44 -16.57 1.03
C ASN A 35 3.85 -15.19 0.44
N SER A 36 3.10 -14.16 0.78
CA SER A 36 3.28 -12.81 0.24
C SER A 36 4.66 -12.22 0.56
N THR A 37 5.27 -12.58 1.69
CA THR A 37 6.60 -12.07 2.09
C THR A 37 7.70 -12.67 1.22
N ALA A 38 7.69 -14.01 1.04
CA ALA A 38 8.65 -14.68 0.18
C ALA A 38 8.55 -14.21 -1.28
N LEU A 39 7.33 -14.05 -1.80
CA LEU A 39 7.11 -13.47 -3.13
C LEU A 39 7.67 -12.04 -3.25
N ALA A 40 7.53 -11.24 -2.21
CA ALA A 40 8.08 -9.89 -2.21
C ALA A 40 9.62 -9.90 -2.21
N ASP A 41 10.25 -10.79 -1.46
CA ASP A 41 11.72 -10.96 -1.43
C ASP A 41 12.26 -11.38 -2.80
N ASP A 42 11.65 -12.40 -3.42
CA ASP A 42 12.04 -12.88 -4.74
C ASP A 42 11.90 -11.78 -5.81
N LEU A 43 10.83 -11.01 -5.76
CA LEU A 43 10.60 -9.89 -6.66
C LEU A 43 11.61 -8.76 -6.44
N GLU A 44 11.94 -8.39 -5.20
CA GLU A 44 12.96 -7.38 -4.90
C GLU A 44 14.32 -7.76 -5.46
N ILE A 45 14.74 -9.01 -5.27
CA ILE A 45 16.00 -9.54 -5.78
C ILE A 45 16.00 -9.46 -7.31
N ALA A 46 14.98 -10.01 -7.96
CA ALA A 46 14.92 -10.05 -9.43
C ALA A 46 14.86 -8.63 -10.05
N ILE A 47 14.14 -7.70 -9.41
CA ILE A 47 14.07 -6.29 -9.86
C ILE A 47 15.45 -5.63 -9.70
N ALA A 48 16.13 -5.85 -8.58
CA ALA A 48 17.45 -5.28 -8.35
C ALA A 48 18.46 -5.78 -9.37
N ASP A 49 18.44 -7.08 -9.68
CA ASP A 49 19.38 -7.71 -10.61
C ASP A 49 19.13 -7.33 -12.07
N GLN A 50 17.86 -7.22 -12.48
CA GLN A 50 17.51 -6.99 -13.89
C GLN A 50 17.31 -5.51 -14.24
N LEU A 51 16.88 -4.68 -13.30
CA LEU A 51 16.56 -3.26 -13.56
C LEU A 51 17.47 -2.28 -12.83
N ALA A 52 18.42 -2.75 -12.01
CA ALA A 52 19.34 -1.94 -11.21
C ALA A 52 18.64 -0.92 -10.28
N VAL A 53 17.41 -1.21 -9.85
CA VAL A 53 16.65 -0.42 -8.88
C VAL A 53 16.28 -1.30 -7.68
N ARG A 54 16.17 -0.70 -6.50
CA ARG A 54 15.86 -1.42 -5.25
C ARG A 54 14.57 -0.87 -4.62
N PRO A 55 13.40 -1.21 -5.17
CA PRO A 55 12.13 -0.79 -4.59
C PRO A 55 11.81 -1.61 -3.34
N VAL A 56 10.95 -1.08 -2.47
CA VAL A 56 10.24 -1.89 -1.49
C VAL A 56 9.04 -2.53 -2.19
N VAL A 57 9.00 -3.86 -2.23
CA VAL A 57 7.90 -4.62 -2.82
C VAL A 57 6.95 -5.08 -1.72
N VAL A 58 5.66 -4.87 -1.95
CA VAL A 58 4.59 -5.35 -1.07
C VAL A 58 3.63 -6.20 -1.89
N VAL A 59 3.42 -7.44 -1.46
CA VAL A 59 2.53 -8.39 -2.13
C VAL A 59 1.28 -8.63 -1.28
N PHE A 60 0.12 -8.58 -1.91
CA PHE A 60 -1.18 -8.93 -1.33
C PHE A 60 -1.84 -10.01 -2.16
N ALA A 61 -2.27 -11.10 -1.54
CA ALA A 61 -3.13 -12.07 -2.20
C ALA A 61 -4.51 -11.46 -2.47
N ARG A 62 -5.23 -11.96 -3.49
CA ARG A 62 -6.58 -11.49 -3.84
C ARG A 62 -7.50 -11.36 -2.62
N ARG A 63 -7.55 -12.41 -1.79
CA ARG A 63 -8.36 -12.41 -0.56
C ARG A 63 -8.00 -11.29 0.40
N GLU A 64 -6.71 -10.99 0.55
CA GLU A 64 -6.21 -9.93 1.45
C GLU A 64 -6.59 -8.56 0.90
N LEU A 65 -6.43 -8.33 -0.40
CA LEU A 65 -6.78 -7.05 -1.01
C LEU A 65 -8.31 -6.82 -0.99
N THR A 66 -9.10 -7.86 -1.20
CA THR A 66 -10.56 -7.80 -1.04
C THR A 66 -10.95 -7.46 0.41
N GLN A 67 -10.23 -8.04 1.38
CA GLN A 67 -10.47 -7.75 2.80
C GLN A 67 -10.12 -6.29 3.13
N VAL A 68 -9.05 -5.73 2.55
CA VAL A 68 -8.72 -4.30 2.69
C VAL A 68 -9.89 -3.41 2.27
N VAL A 69 -10.59 -3.74 1.18
CA VAL A 69 -11.75 -2.96 0.75
C VAL A 69 -12.91 -3.09 1.75
N ARG A 70 -13.12 -4.27 2.30
CA ARG A 70 -14.18 -4.52 3.29
C ARG A 70 -13.91 -3.86 4.64
N ASP A 71 -12.63 -3.75 5.03
CA ASP A 71 -12.21 -3.20 6.31
C ASP A 71 -12.04 -1.68 6.29
N ASN A 72 -12.30 -1.00 5.16
CA ASN A 72 -12.19 0.45 5.07
C ASN A 72 -13.03 1.13 6.17
N PRO A 73 -12.41 1.86 7.13
CA PRO A 73 -13.15 2.51 8.21
C PRO A 73 -13.88 3.79 7.77
N PHE A 74 -13.61 4.28 6.56
CA PHE A 74 -14.16 5.52 5.99
C PHE A 74 -15.14 5.22 4.84
N ARG A 75 -16.10 4.31 5.08
CA ARG A 75 -17.01 3.80 4.03
C ARG A 75 -17.99 4.85 3.51
N ASP A 76 -18.23 5.89 4.29
CA ASP A 76 -19.18 6.97 3.97
C ASP A 76 -18.57 8.04 3.05
N GLU A 77 -17.27 7.90 2.70
CA GLU A 77 -16.62 8.80 1.75
C GLU A 77 -16.72 8.26 0.33
N ASP A 78 -17.53 8.92 -0.49
CA ASP A 78 -17.76 8.54 -1.89
C ASP A 78 -16.66 9.05 -2.84
N ASP A 79 -15.94 10.10 -2.47
CA ASP A 79 -14.85 10.63 -3.28
C ASP A 79 -13.55 9.87 -3.05
N HIS A 80 -13.30 8.89 -3.91
CA HIS A 80 -12.11 8.04 -3.87
C HIS A 80 -10.77 8.80 -3.94
N ARG A 81 -10.76 10.07 -4.32
CA ARG A 81 -9.56 10.92 -4.31
C ARG A 81 -9.16 11.35 -2.91
N ARG A 82 -10.09 11.30 -1.96
CA ARG A 82 -9.88 11.64 -0.55
C ARG A 82 -9.44 10.45 0.29
N LEU A 83 -9.51 9.25 -0.26
CA LEU A 83 -9.13 8.01 0.39
C LEU A 83 -7.83 7.45 -0.17
N HIS A 84 -6.94 7.03 0.72
CA HIS A 84 -5.69 6.36 0.39
C HIS A 84 -5.47 5.16 1.32
N ALA A 85 -4.79 4.15 0.81
CA ALA A 85 -4.29 3.04 1.59
C ALA A 85 -2.77 2.98 1.46
N VAL A 86 -2.07 2.83 2.58
CA VAL A 86 -0.65 2.52 2.62
C VAL A 86 -0.51 1.05 2.96
N PHE A 87 0.02 0.28 2.04
CA PHE A 87 0.23 -1.15 2.16
C PHE A 87 1.60 -1.43 2.77
N LEU A 88 1.63 -2.26 3.79
CA LEU A 88 2.83 -2.65 4.54
C LEU A 88 3.18 -4.11 4.28
N ARG A 89 4.45 -4.47 4.37
CA ARG A 89 4.87 -5.88 4.30
C ARG A 89 4.36 -6.69 5.49
N GLU A 90 4.37 -6.06 6.66
CA GLU A 90 3.93 -6.64 7.94
C GLU A 90 3.03 -5.66 8.67
N ALA A 91 2.20 -6.18 9.58
CA ALA A 91 1.42 -5.32 10.46
C ALA A 91 2.38 -4.54 11.38
N PRO A 92 2.18 -3.22 11.55
CA PRO A 92 3.01 -2.44 12.45
C PRO A 92 2.79 -2.89 13.90
N GLY A 93 3.89 -2.93 14.67
CA GLY A 93 3.81 -3.18 16.09
C GLY A 93 3.10 -2.04 16.84
N PRO A 94 2.93 -2.19 18.18
CA PRO A 94 2.23 -1.20 19.02
C PRO A 94 2.78 0.22 18.86
N ASP A 95 4.10 0.38 18.79
CA ASP A 95 4.74 1.68 18.61
C ASP A 95 4.41 2.32 17.27
N GLY A 96 4.31 1.50 16.21
CA GLY A 96 3.91 1.96 14.88
C GLY A 96 2.46 2.44 14.86
N VAL A 97 1.55 1.72 15.54
CA VAL A 97 0.15 2.13 15.70
C VAL A 97 0.06 3.42 16.51
N ALA A 98 0.74 3.49 17.66
CA ALA A 98 0.77 4.68 18.51
C ALA A 98 1.34 5.90 17.77
N SER A 99 2.32 5.71 16.89
CA SER A 99 2.87 6.80 16.08
C SER A 99 1.85 7.40 15.12
N VAL A 100 0.96 6.57 14.56
CA VAL A 100 -0.13 7.03 13.70
C VAL A 100 -1.17 7.80 14.50
N GLU A 101 -1.59 7.28 15.66
CA GLU A 101 -2.53 7.95 16.56
C GLU A 101 -2.01 9.31 17.01
N ALA A 102 -0.74 9.38 17.41
CA ALA A 102 -0.10 10.64 17.78
C ALA A 102 -0.03 11.62 16.60
N ALA A 103 0.19 11.15 15.37
CA ALA A 103 0.16 12.00 14.19
C ALA A 103 -1.24 12.56 13.90
N VAL A 104 -2.28 11.76 14.09
CA VAL A 104 -3.69 12.20 13.99
C VAL A 104 -3.98 13.31 15.01
N GLU A 105 -3.58 13.12 16.28
CA GLU A 105 -3.79 14.13 17.32
C GLU A 105 -3.02 15.44 17.02
N ARG A 106 -1.78 15.33 16.53
CA ARG A 106 -1.03 16.53 16.10
C ARG A 106 -1.68 17.24 14.91
N ALA A 107 -2.25 16.49 13.97
CA ALA A 107 -2.98 17.09 12.86
C ALA A 107 -4.25 17.80 13.34
N ARG A 108 -5.02 17.19 14.24
CA ARG A 108 -6.21 17.78 14.87
C ARG A 108 -5.90 19.06 15.63
N SER A 109 -4.78 19.11 16.37
CA SER A 109 -4.35 20.34 17.07
C SER A 109 -4.03 21.50 16.12
N LYS A 110 -3.88 21.22 14.82
CA LYS A 110 -3.71 22.17 13.72
C LYS A 110 -5.00 22.36 12.91
N GLU A 111 -6.16 22.03 13.48
CA GLU A 111 -7.47 22.15 12.86
C GLU A 111 -7.66 21.31 11.59
N SER A 112 -6.83 20.25 11.41
CA SER A 112 -7.01 19.31 10.30
C SER A 112 -8.22 18.41 10.52
N ARG A 113 -8.98 18.16 9.45
CA ARG A 113 -10.08 17.20 9.42
C ARG A 113 -9.63 15.79 9.01
N ASP A 114 -8.37 15.64 8.64
CA ASP A 114 -7.80 14.38 8.20
C ASP A 114 -7.89 13.34 9.31
N ASP A 115 -8.07 12.07 8.95
CA ASP A 115 -8.03 10.95 9.88
C ASP A 115 -7.27 9.76 9.28
N ALA A 116 -6.76 8.89 10.15
CA ALA A 116 -6.07 7.66 9.76
C ALA A 116 -6.35 6.53 10.74
N ARG A 117 -6.36 5.30 10.22
CA ARG A 117 -6.52 4.07 11.00
C ARG A 117 -5.59 2.98 10.46
N VAL A 118 -4.99 2.24 11.37
CA VAL A 118 -4.25 1.02 11.04
C VAL A 118 -5.15 -0.18 11.27
N ILE A 119 -5.33 -1.02 10.24
CA ILE A 119 -6.05 -2.30 10.35
C ILE A 119 -5.19 -3.36 9.65
N GLY A 120 -4.72 -4.34 10.43
CA GLY A 120 -3.78 -5.33 9.94
C GLY A 120 -2.50 -4.69 9.40
N ARG A 121 -2.12 -4.99 8.17
CA ARG A 121 -0.97 -4.40 7.49
C ARG A 121 -1.33 -3.28 6.50
N THR A 122 -2.41 -2.56 6.80
CA THR A 122 -2.87 -1.43 5.97
C THR A 122 -3.11 -0.20 6.85
N LEU A 123 -2.53 0.93 6.45
CA LEU A 123 -2.84 2.24 7.00
C LEU A 123 -3.83 2.93 6.06
N TYR A 124 -5.04 3.17 6.53
CA TYR A 124 -6.09 3.91 5.82
C TYR A 124 -5.98 5.39 6.14
N LEU A 125 -6.13 6.21 5.11
CA LEU A 125 -6.05 7.68 5.23
C LEU A 125 -7.30 8.29 4.61
N TRP A 126 -7.94 9.17 5.36
CA TRP A 126 -8.99 10.06 4.87
C TRP A 126 -8.50 11.50 4.90
N THR A 127 -8.47 12.14 3.73
CA THR A 127 -7.93 13.48 3.54
C THR A 127 -8.95 14.33 2.77
N PRO A 128 -10.00 14.84 3.44
CA PRO A 128 -11.13 15.52 2.80
C PRO A 128 -10.73 16.77 2.02
N ASP A 129 -9.65 17.43 2.43
CA ASP A 129 -9.14 18.64 1.78
C ASP A 129 -8.04 18.34 0.73
N GLY A 130 -7.81 17.04 0.44
CA GLY A 130 -6.90 16.56 -0.58
C GLY A 130 -5.55 16.10 -0.05
N PHE A 131 -5.08 14.95 -0.54
CA PHE A 131 -3.88 14.25 -0.09
C PHE A 131 -2.59 15.10 -0.19
N ALA A 132 -2.44 15.90 -1.24
CA ALA A 132 -1.24 16.70 -1.44
C ALA A 132 -1.09 17.82 -0.39
N ARG A 133 -2.20 18.32 0.15
CA ARG A 133 -2.26 19.39 1.15
C ARG A 133 -2.49 18.88 2.57
N SER A 134 -2.56 17.57 2.77
CA SER A 134 -2.85 16.95 4.05
C SER A 134 -1.78 17.27 5.11
N ILE A 135 -2.23 17.86 6.20
CA ILE A 135 -1.42 18.10 7.40
C ILE A 135 -1.04 16.75 8.02
N LEU A 136 -1.99 15.83 8.09
CA LEU A 136 -1.78 14.49 8.64
C LEU A 136 -0.69 13.73 7.87
N ARG A 137 -0.70 13.78 6.53
CA ARG A 137 0.36 13.18 5.72
C ARG A 137 1.74 13.72 6.10
N SER A 138 1.84 15.03 6.32
CA SER A 138 3.08 15.68 6.77
C SER A 138 3.49 15.19 8.16
N GLU A 139 2.54 15.06 9.10
CA GLU A 139 2.79 14.54 10.45
C GLU A 139 3.22 13.06 10.45
N LEU A 140 2.62 12.25 9.59
CA LEU A 140 2.98 10.84 9.40
C LEU A 140 4.35 10.65 8.75
N SER A 141 4.83 11.63 8.00
CA SER A 141 6.12 11.59 7.31
C SER A 141 7.25 12.22 8.13
N ARG A 142 6.98 12.75 9.33
CA ARG A 142 8.01 13.36 10.17
C ARG A 142 9.01 12.31 10.64
N ASP A 143 10.29 12.67 10.57
CA ASP A 143 11.36 11.84 11.08
C ASP A 143 11.22 11.65 12.58
N GLY A 144 11.18 10.39 12.99
CA GLY A 144 11.21 9.93 14.36
C GLY A 144 12.34 8.93 14.55
N GLN A 145 12.49 8.39 15.76
CA GLN A 145 13.47 7.33 16.06
C GLN A 145 13.21 6.03 15.25
N HIS A 146 11.98 5.86 14.74
CA HIS A 146 11.57 4.69 13.96
C HIS A 146 10.81 5.10 12.72
N ARG A 147 10.98 4.34 11.63
CA ARG A 147 10.18 4.50 10.41
C ARG A 147 8.68 4.40 10.73
N THR A 148 7.94 5.42 10.38
CA THR A 148 6.47 5.38 10.50
C THR A 148 5.87 4.42 9.47
N PRO A 149 4.66 3.88 9.69
CA PRO A 149 3.95 3.09 8.69
C PRO A 149 3.86 3.78 7.32
N MET A 150 3.72 5.11 7.29
CA MET A 150 3.71 5.89 6.06
C MET A 150 5.02 5.80 5.28
N GLN A 151 6.15 5.77 5.97
CA GLN A 151 7.49 5.68 5.36
C GLN A 151 7.89 4.25 4.99
N ALA A 152 7.31 3.26 5.67
CA ALA A 152 7.62 1.85 5.49
C ALA A 152 6.81 1.17 4.39
N GLY A 153 5.71 1.79 3.94
CA GLY A 153 4.76 1.20 3.02
C GLY A 153 4.71 1.89 1.65
N THR A 154 3.79 1.43 0.83
CA THR A 154 3.49 2.01 -0.48
C THR A 154 2.06 2.53 -0.52
N ALA A 155 1.89 3.84 -0.80
CA ALA A 155 0.60 4.49 -0.83
C ALA A 155 -0.11 4.32 -2.18
N ARG A 156 -1.41 4.04 -2.15
CA ARG A 156 -2.28 4.02 -3.33
C ARG A 156 -3.57 4.77 -3.02
N ASN A 157 -4.07 5.55 -4.00
CA ASN A 157 -5.40 6.11 -3.88
C ASN A 157 -6.47 5.01 -4.00
N TRP A 158 -7.65 5.27 -3.46
CA TRP A 158 -8.71 4.26 -3.36
C TRP A 158 -9.24 3.77 -4.72
N ARG A 159 -9.20 4.62 -5.73
CA ARG A 159 -9.53 4.22 -7.10
C ARG A 159 -8.58 3.13 -7.61
N THR A 160 -7.28 3.29 -7.35
CA THR A 160 -6.28 2.27 -7.71
C THR A 160 -6.54 0.96 -6.97
N VAL A 161 -6.86 1.02 -5.67
CA VAL A 161 -7.18 -0.18 -4.86
C VAL A 161 -8.36 -0.94 -5.49
N ASN A 162 -9.47 -0.27 -5.77
CA ASN A 162 -10.65 -0.88 -6.38
C ASN A 162 -10.35 -1.47 -7.77
N THR A 163 -9.58 -0.77 -8.59
CA THR A 163 -9.19 -1.31 -9.91
C THR A 163 -8.34 -2.57 -9.79
N LEU A 164 -7.41 -2.60 -8.83
CA LEU A 164 -6.59 -3.81 -8.60
C LEU A 164 -7.45 -4.99 -8.14
N VAL A 165 -8.46 -4.77 -7.28
CA VAL A 165 -9.41 -5.82 -6.90
C VAL A 165 -10.15 -6.34 -8.14
N SER A 166 -10.69 -5.45 -8.98
CA SER A 166 -11.40 -5.84 -10.21
C SER A 166 -10.51 -6.64 -11.17
N LEU A 167 -9.24 -6.28 -11.30
CA LEU A 167 -8.28 -7.02 -12.13
C LEU A 167 -7.97 -8.43 -11.60
N LEU A 168 -8.15 -8.66 -10.30
CA LEU A 168 -7.95 -9.97 -9.68
C LEU A 168 -9.21 -10.87 -9.73
N GLU A 169 -10.35 -10.35 -10.16
CA GLU A 169 -11.61 -11.08 -10.28
C GLU A 169 -11.76 -11.77 -11.66
N HIS A 170 -10.95 -11.41 -12.61
CA HIS A 170 -10.91 -11.92 -13.99
C HIS A 170 -9.69 -12.78 -14.22
#